data_5754f23108483523a2d7abe68a59da7f
#
_entry.id   5754f23108483523a2d7abe68a59da7f
#
_cell.length_a   1.000
_cell.length_b   1.000
_cell.length_c   1.000
_cell.angle_alpha   90.00
_cell.angle_beta   90.00
_cell.angle_gamma   90.00
#
_symmetry.space_group_name_H-M   'P 1'
#
loop_
_entity.id
_entity.type
_entity.pdbx_description
1 polymer ?
#
loop_
_entity_poly.entity_id
_entity_poly.type
_entity_poly.pdbx_seq_one_letter_code
_entity_poly.pdbx_strand_id
1 'polypeptide(L)'
;MKRILQPIVENIPLFLISILLMGGFDVFYHQCIFHENTVWGMLLSYGEMVMMAYVICLCSYWLRKIHLKVLFYIIFFTIYAVNCYLRLAFSTDISPKILLLLFETNSKEVSGFFSTYFFTPAMYKTIAMVCALLILTIIGEVFRKRIAKFATKPITTYILIPIILLGAIGGCAAFYRYGHLALCRNTFEAERWILDIPFRKGMPIPNLCYSLDAIHMSGQDLTHMITATEAVLDDVTCQETDSLTIIVVIGESYNKYRSSLYGYDLDTTPYQCEERNRGNLYAFNKVKAPHNMTSIVLKNVLCCNNIHEQEQWYDYPYFPAIFKKAGYEVWFWDNQYKWDPDAAWAFTLNSVLFNERIQQLSYTAINDSGAPYDGGLISDFENKTKGKLGNRNLIIFHLGGQHFLASNQYPQEPQYQVFTAKDVKDKASYLNEESRERIAEYANATRYNDAVIRQIMDLVKNQKALLVYFPDHGEEVYDYRDFYGRKLLATDPITPDLIKYQIEIPFVVWCSDKWKNSHETEWATIGEAINREFSTDNVCHLLFRLAGIKTKVYQSERDLFSPEFIPQNKKYNMLAL
;
A
#
# COMPACT_ATOMS: atom_id res chain seq x y z
N MET A 1 44.17 15.28 7.83
CA MET A 1 43.22 16.15 8.53
C MET A 1 43.00 17.50 7.83
N LYS A 2 44.01 18.36 7.60
CA LYS A 2 43.81 19.67 6.90
C LYS A 2 43.10 19.54 5.55
N ARG A 3 43.43 18.55 4.71
CA ARG A 3 42.76 18.35 3.40
C ARG A 3 41.27 17.94 3.51
N ILE A 4 40.92 17.16 4.53
CA ILE A 4 39.53 16.72 4.78
C ILE A 4 38.67 17.89 5.27
N LEU A 5 39.22 18.80 6.08
CA LEU A 5 38.52 19.95 6.61
C LEU A 5 38.40 21.11 5.60
N GLN A 6 39.24 21.13 4.57
CA GLN A 6 39.29 22.24 3.62
C GLN A 6 37.96 22.55 2.92
N PRO A 7 37.16 21.57 2.46
CA PRO A 7 35.84 21.84 1.89
C PRO A 7 34.90 22.58 2.84
N ILE A 8 34.91 22.24 4.15
CA ILE A 8 34.11 22.92 5.17
C ILE A 8 34.67 24.32 5.43
N VAL A 9 35.98 24.43 5.67
CA VAL A 9 36.63 25.71 5.98
C VAL A 9 36.38 26.75 4.89
N GLU A 10 36.41 26.33 3.65
CA GLU A 10 36.13 27.22 2.50
C GLU A 10 34.64 27.52 2.31
N ASN A 11 33.74 26.69 2.82
CA ASN A 11 32.29 26.82 2.66
C ASN A 11 31.54 26.83 4.01
N ILE A 12 32.16 27.37 5.09
CA ILE A 12 31.58 27.40 6.43
C ILE A 12 30.16 27.95 6.48
N PRO A 13 29.81 29.06 5.80
CA PRO A 13 28.45 29.54 5.83
C PRO A 13 27.44 28.52 5.31
N LEU A 14 27.76 27.87 4.18
CA LEU A 14 26.93 26.82 3.60
C LEU A 14 26.82 25.62 4.56
N PHE A 15 27.92 25.20 5.20
CA PHE A 15 27.92 24.12 6.18
C PHE A 15 27.01 24.45 7.36
N LEU A 16 27.12 25.66 7.94
CA LEU A 16 26.30 26.08 9.06
C LEU A 16 24.82 26.21 8.69
N ILE A 17 24.51 26.74 7.51
CA ILE A 17 23.13 26.81 7.00
C ILE A 17 22.56 25.39 6.89
N SER A 18 23.32 24.45 6.32
CA SER A 18 22.89 23.06 6.14
C SER A 18 22.64 22.35 7.48
N ILE A 19 23.53 22.46 8.46
CA ILE A 19 23.39 21.73 9.73
C ILE A 19 22.44 22.40 10.73
N LEU A 20 22.40 23.73 10.79
CA LEU A 20 21.61 24.43 11.81
C LEU A 20 20.19 24.75 11.34
N LEU A 21 20.03 25.25 10.12
CA LEU A 21 18.71 25.66 9.63
C LEU A 21 17.99 24.52 8.92
N MET A 22 18.64 23.90 7.96
CA MET A 22 18.02 22.79 7.21
C MET A 22 17.95 21.54 8.10
N GLY A 23 19.06 21.12 8.69
CA GLY A 23 19.14 19.97 9.56
C GLY A 23 18.32 20.13 10.83
N GLY A 24 18.35 21.31 11.44
CA GLY A 24 17.53 21.61 12.61
C GLY A 24 16.04 21.53 12.32
N PHE A 25 15.59 22.03 11.15
CA PHE A 25 14.21 21.91 10.72
C PHE A 25 13.82 20.44 10.47
N ASP A 26 14.68 19.67 9.82
CA ASP A 26 14.43 18.26 9.55
C ASP A 26 14.27 17.44 10.83
N VAL A 27 15.20 17.57 11.78
CA VAL A 27 15.12 16.86 13.07
C VAL A 27 13.89 17.28 13.86
N PHE A 28 13.62 18.60 13.93
CA PHE A 28 12.45 19.12 14.63
C PHE A 28 11.15 18.60 14.03
N TYR A 29 11.03 18.62 12.71
CA TYR A 29 9.85 18.14 12.02
C TYR A 29 9.61 16.64 12.30
N HIS A 30 10.62 15.80 12.16
CA HIS A 30 10.51 14.37 12.43
C HIS A 30 10.16 14.07 13.89
N GLN A 31 10.72 14.82 14.83
CA GLN A 31 10.41 14.65 16.24
C GLN A 31 8.96 15.05 16.57
N CYS A 32 8.47 16.15 16.02
CA CYS A 32 7.12 16.65 16.30
C CYS A 32 6.01 15.83 15.64
N ILE A 33 6.23 15.35 14.42
CA ILE A 33 5.19 14.67 13.64
C ILE A 33 5.17 13.16 13.91
N PHE A 34 6.33 12.53 14.09
CA PHE A 34 6.44 11.09 14.15
C PHE A 34 6.82 10.52 15.52
N HIS A 35 6.94 11.36 16.53
CA HIS A 35 7.25 10.97 17.93
C HIS A 35 8.41 9.96 18.06
N GLU A 36 9.44 10.08 17.23
CA GLU A 36 10.65 9.26 17.34
C GLU A 36 11.48 9.69 18.58
N ASN A 37 11.18 9.06 19.70
CA ASN A 37 11.64 9.51 21.02
C ASN A 37 12.99 8.90 21.50
N THR A 38 13.80 8.32 20.62
CA THR A 38 15.10 7.82 21.07
C THR A 38 16.21 8.85 20.81
N VAL A 39 16.91 9.22 21.88
CA VAL A 39 18.09 10.12 21.81
C VAL A 39 19.12 9.61 20.79
N TRP A 40 19.29 8.28 20.73
CA TRP A 40 20.20 7.64 19.78
C TRP A 40 19.78 7.85 18.33
N GLY A 41 18.48 7.75 18.05
CA GLY A 41 17.93 8.02 16.71
C GLY A 41 18.14 9.47 16.27
N MET A 42 17.89 10.41 17.16
CA MET A 42 18.15 11.83 16.88
C MET A 42 19.63 12.09 16.58
N LEU A 43 20.54 11.49 17.34
CA LEU A 43 21.99 11.63 17.11
C LEU A 43 22.43 11.06 15.77
N LEU A 44 21.91 9.89 15.37
CA LEU A 44 22.21 9.29 14.08
C LEU A 44 21.67 10.15 12.93
N SER A 45 20.42 10.59 13.00
CA SER A 45 19.82 11.48 12.00
C SER A 45 20.58 12.78 11.88
N TYR A 46 20.98 13.39 12.99
CA TYR A 46 21.80 14.60 12.96
C TYR A 46 23.19 14.34 12.39
N GLY A 47 23.78 13.17 12.65
CA GLY A 47 25.04 12.72 12.05
C GLY A 47 24.94 12.58 10.54
N GLU A 48 23.87 12.00 10.02
CA GLU A 48 23.60 11.91 8.57
C GLU A 48 23.54 13.29 7.93
N MET A 49 22.88 14.25 8.59
CA MET A 49 22.80 15.62 8.09
C MET A 49 24.16 16.31 8.06
N VAL A 50 24.98 16.10 9.07
CA VAL A 50 26.35 16.62 9.09
C VAL A 50 27.17 16.02 7.93
N MET A 51 27.02 14.73 7.66
CA MET A 51 27.67 14.08 6.51
C MET A 51 27.16 14.66 5.19
N MET A 52 25.83 14.84 5.04
CA MET A 52 25.26 15.45 3.83
C MET A 52 25.74 16.88 3.64
N ALA A 53 25.79 17.68 4.70
CA ALA A 53 26.34 19.03 4.68
C ALA A 53 27.83 19.05 4.25
N TYR A 54 28.58 18.04 4.68
CA TYR A 54 29.96 17.86 4.23
C TYR A 54 30.04 17.57 2.73
N VAL A 55 29.19 16.65 2.21
CA VAL A 55 29.12 16.31 0.78
C VAL A 55 28.72 17.55 -0.04
N ILE A 56 27.74 18.32 0.40
CA ILE A 56 27.32 19.57 -0.23
C ILE A 56 28.50 20.57 -0.30
N CYS A 57 29.25 20.71 0.79
CA CYS A 57 30.45 21.57 0.84
C CYS A 57 31.55 21.04 -0.09
N LEU A 58 31.72 19.73 -0.19
CA LEU A 58 32.70 19.09 -1.07
C LEU A 58 32.35 19.32 -2.56
N CYS A 59 31.07 19.15 -2.94
CA CYS A 59 30.59 19.47 -4.28
C CYS A 59 30.82 20.94 -4.60
N SER A 60 30.42 21.84 -3.72
CA SER A 60 30.64 23.30 -3.86
C SER A 60 32.13 23.64 -3.97
N TYR A 61 33.01 22.94 -3.23
CA TYR A 61 34.47 23.13 -3.27
C TYR A 61 35.08 22.72 -4.62
N TRP A 62 34.60 21.61 -5.22
CA TRP A 62 35.11 21.11 -6.50
C TRP A 62 34.56 21.87 -7.71
N LEU A 63 33.35 22.47 -7.59
CA LEU A 63 32.75 23.27 -8.64
C LEU A 63 33.40 24.65 -8.73
N ARG A 64 34.55 24.72 -9.42
CA ARG A 64 35.35 25.97 -9.56
C ARG A 64 34.69 27.00 -10.46
N LYS A 65 33.92 26.58 -11.48
CA LYS A 65 33.23 27.48 -12.41
C LYS A 65 31.93 27.98 -11.80
N ILE A 66 31.77 29.31 -11.76
CA ILE A 66 30.62 29.94 -11.05
C ILE A 66 29.26 29.47 -11.57
N HIS A 67 29.11 29.30 -12.88
CA HIS A 67 27.84 28.85 -13.45
C HIS A 67 27.46 27.42 -13.04
N LEU A 68 28.45 26.50 -12.90
CA LEU A 68 28.20 25.15 -12.40
C LEU A 68 27.82 25.17 -10.91
N LYS A 69 28.45 26.03 -10.13
CA LYS A 69 28.13 26.21 -8.72
C LYS A 69 26.72 26.77 -8.52
N VAL A 70 26.33 27.75 -9.33
CA VAL A 70 24.98 28.32 -9.32
C VAL A 70 23.96 27.25 -9.69
N LEU A 71 24.20 26.47 -10.75
CA LEU A 71 23.33 25.35 -11.15
C LEU A 71 23.17 24.32 -10.02
N PHE A 72 24.28 23.95 -9.37
CA PHE A 72 24.25 23.06 -8.22
C PHE A 72 23.38 23.60 -7.09
N TYR A 73 23.50 24.89 -6.75
CA TYR A 73 22.66 25.48 -5.70
C TYR A 73 21.18 25.53 -6.11
N ILE A 74 20.86 25.83 -7.36
CA ILE A 74 19.48 25.81 -7.86
C ILE A 74 18.89 24.41 -7.65
N ILE A 75 19.57 23.37 -8.11
CA ILE A 75 19.08 21.98 -7.97
C ILE A 75 18.90 21.62 -6.49
N PHE A 76 19.92 21.88 -5.67
CA PHE A 76 19.90 21.56 -4.26
C PHE A 76 18.73 22.23 -3.50
N PHE A 77 18.59 23.56 -3.68
CA PHE A 77 17.51 24.31 -3.01
C PHE A 77 16.13 23.98 -3.58
N THR A 78 16.02 23.59 -4.85
CA THR A 78 14.74 23.12 -5.40
C THR A 78 14.31 21.83 -4.76
N ILE A 79 15.18 20.82 -4.65
CA ILE A 79 14.86 19.55 -3.98
C ILE A 79 14.44 19.80 -2.52
N TYR A 80 15.19 20.66 -1.83
CA TYR A 80 14.87 21.01 -0.46
C TYR A 80 13.53 21.76 -0.34
N ALA A 81 13.24 22.70 -1.24
CA ALA A 81 11.99 23.45 -1.28
C ALA A 81 10.79 22.51 -1.50
N VAL A 82 10.90 21.58 -2.45
CA VAL A 82 9.86 20.59 -2.72
C VAL A 82 9.59 19.77 -1.46
N ASN A 83 10.64 19.25 -0.81
CA ASN A 83 10.47 18.45 0.41
C ASN A 83 9.86 19.26 1.56
N CYS A 84 10.29 20.51 1.76
CA CYS A 84 9.69 21.39 2.77
C CYS A 84 8.21 21.66 2.50
N TYR A 85 7.87 21.89 1.23
CA TYR A 85 6.48 22.09 0.82
C TYR A 85 5.63 20.84 1.11
N LEU A 86 6.10 19.67 0.73
CA LEU A 86 5.42 18.39 1.00
C LEU A 86 5.18 18.19 2.51
N ARG A 87 6.16 18.51 3.33
CA ARG A 87 6.02 18.43 4.80
C ARG A 87 4.98 19.39 5.35
N LEU A 88 5.01 20.64 4.91
CA LEU A 88 4.12 21.69 5.44
C LEU A 88 2.68 21.59 4.91
N ALA A 89 2.50 21.08 3.69
CA ALA A 89 1.20 20.98 3.05
C ALA A 89 0.54 19.60 3.28
N PHE A 90 1.33 18.53 3.30
CA PHE A 90 0.82 17.15 3.24
C PHE A 90 1.41 16.23 4.31
N SER A 91 2.24 16.76 5.23
CA SER A 91 2.90 15.99 6.30
C SER A 91 3.68 14.77 5.79
N THR A 92 4.26 14.85 4.60
CA THR A 92 5.01 13.76 3.95
C THR A 92 6.36 14.24 3.41
N ASP A 93 7.24 13.29 3.11
CA ASP A 93 8.53 13.51 2.45
C ASP A 93 8.49 13.11 0.97
N ILE A 94 9.54 13.46 0.21
CA ILE A 94 9.76 12.89 -1.13
C ILE A 94 9.81 11.37 -0.98
N SER A 95 8.95 10.69 -1.72
CA SER A 95 8.79 9.23 -1.71
C SER A 95 8.49 8.72 -3.12
N PRO A 96 8.65 7.42 -3.39
CA PRO A 96 8.31 6.83 -4.69
C PRO A 96 6.87 7.15 -5.12
N LYS A 97 5.92 7.09 -4.19
CA LYS A 97 4.52 7.40 -4.47
C LYS A 97 4.30 8.85 -4.90
N ILE A 98 4.94 9.80 -4.22
CA ILE A 98 4.84 11.22 -4.60
C ILE A 98 5.39 11.46 -6.00
N LEU A 99 6.50 10.82 -6.36
CA LEU A 99 7.05 10.95 -7.71
C LEU A 99 6.18 10.28 -8.76
N LEU A 100 5.60 9.10 -8.48
CA LEU A 100 4.65 8.44 -9.38
C LEU A 100 3.44 9.35 -9.67
N LEU A 101 2.86 9.95 -8.63
CA LEU A 101 1.78 10.93 -8.81
C LEU A 101 2.18 12.07 -9.73
N LEU A 102 3.40 12.60 -9.61
CA LEU A 102 3.89 13.66 -10.50
C LEU A 102 4.03 13.21 -11.94
N PHE A 103 4.42 11.96 -12.20
CA PHE A 103 4.55 11.41 -13.55
C PHE A 103 3.21 11.03 -14.18
N GLU A 104 2.22 10.64 -13.38
CA GLU A 104 0.88 10.24 -13.82
C GLU A 104 -0.08 11.45 -13.96
N THR A 105 0.29 12.62 -13.41
CA THR A 105 -0.56 13.82 -13.39
C THR A 105 -0.70 14.42 -14.79
N ASN A 106 -1.93 14.58 -15.25
CA ASN A 106 -2.25 15.23 -16.53
C ASN A 106 -2.35 16.77 -16.40
N SER A 107 -2.39 17.49 -17.52
CA SER A 107 -2.40 18.96 -17.55
C SER A 107 -3.60 19.62 -16.84
N LYS A 108 -4.75 18.93 -16.77
CA LYS A 108 -5.94 19.43 -16.03
C LYS A 108 -5.74 19.31 -14.52
N GLU A 109 -5.19 18.20 -14.07
CA GLU A 109 -4.86 17.97 -12.66
C GLU A 109 -3.75 18.92 -12.19
N VAL A 110 -2.72 19.15 -13.01
CA VAL A 110 -1.69 20.17 -12.75
C VAL A 110 -2.32 21.53 -12.53
N SER A 111 -3.26 21.94 -13.40
CA SER A 111 -3.97 23.22 -13.27
C SER A 111 -4.83 23.26 -12.00
N GLY A 112 -5.55 22.17 -11.70
CA GLY A 112 -6.33 22.03 -10.47
C GLY A 112 -5.46 22.08 -9.20
N PHE A 113 -4.31 21.40 -9.22
CA PHE A 113 -3.34 21.44 -8.13
C PHE A 113 -2.80 22.84 -7.90
N PHE A 114 -2.37 23.54 -8.95
CA PHE A 114 -1.87 24.91 -8.82
C PHE A 114 -2.94 25.87 -8.29
N SER A 115 -4.19 25.78 -8.76
CA SER A 115 -5.26 26.64 -8.28
C SER A 115 -5.62 26.40 -6.80
N THR A 116 -5.51 25.15 -6.34
CA THR A 116 -5.92 24.76 -4.99
C THR A 116 -4.80 24.92 -3.95
N TYR A 117 -3.56 24.58 -4.32
CA TYR A 117 -2.47 24.42 -3.36
C TYR A 117 -1.35 25.45 -3.49
N PHE A 118 -1.24 26.16 -4.62
CA PHE A 118 -0.15 27.13 -4.83
C PHE A 118 -0.26 28.37 -3.96
N PHE A 119 -1.48 28.85 -3.70
CA PHE A 119 -1.74 30.05 -2.87
C PHE A 119 -2.08 29.73 -1.42
N THR A 120 -1.45 28.70 -0.85
CA THR A 120 -1.69 28.26 0.54
C THR A 120 -0.65 28.82 1.52
N PRO A 121 -0.97 28.90 2.81
CA PRO A 121 -0.01 29.27 3.85
C PRO A 121 1.27 28.40 3.84
N ALA A 122 1.15 27.12 3.48
CA ALA A 122 2.29 26.21 3.36
C ALA A 122 3.25 26.65 2.26
N MET A 123 2.74 27.03 1.09
CA MET A 123 3.57 27.54 -0.01
C MET A 123 4.26 28.85 0.35
N TYR A 124 3.54 29.80 0.96
CA TYR A 124 4.15 31.08 1.40
C TYR A 124 5.26 30.86 2.44
N LYS A 125 5.06 29.96 3.38
CA LYS A 125 6.08 29.59 4.39
C LYS A 125 7.29 28.95 3.70
N THR A 126 7.08 28.04 2.75
CA THR A 126 8.15 27.39 1.99
C THR A 126 8.96 28.42 1.22
N ILE A 127 8.29 29.30 0.45
CA ILE A 127 8.96 30.36 -0.32
C ILE A 127 9.77 31.26 0.60
N ALA A 128 9.16 31.74 1.70
CA ALA A 128 9.84 32.61 2.64
C ALA A 128 11.10 31.95 3.25
N MET A 129 11.01 30.67 3.63
CA MET A 129 12.12 29.90 4.19
C MET A 129 13.22 29.69 3.14
N VAL A 130 12.89 29.29 1.93
CA VAL A 130 13.87 29.05 0.85
C VAL A 130 14.54 30.37 0.42
N CYS A 131 13.79 31.47 0.33
CA CYS A 131 14.34 32.80 0.05
C CYS A 131 15.32 33.24 1.16
N ALA A 132 14.98 33.03 2.43
CA ALA A 132 15.87 33.32 3.54
C ALA A 132 17.17 32.50 3.48
N LEU A 133 17.07 31.19 3.18
CA LEU A 133 18.24 30.32 3.02
C LEU A 133 19.11 30.73 1.83
N LEU A 134 18.51 31.11 0.71
CA LEU A 134 19.23 31.61 -0.47
C LEU A 134 19.95 32.91 -0.16
N ILE A 135 19.27 33.88 0.49
CA ILE A 135 19.88 35.15 0.89
C ILE A 135 21.08 34.91 1.81
N LEU A 136 20.90 34.05 2.83
CA LEU A 136 21.99 33.71 3.75
C LEU A 136 23.15 33.01 3.02
N THR A 137 22.86 32.15 2.04
CA THR A 137 23.88 31.48 1.23
C THR A 137 24.64 32.50 0.39
N ILE A 138 23.95 33.45 -0.28
CA ILE A 138 24.59 34.52 -1.08
C ILE A 138 25.46 35.40 -0.18
N ILE A 139 24.95 35.82 0.98
CA ILE A 139 25.74 36.61 1.96
C ILE A 139 26.98 35.81 2.37
N GLY A 140 26.79 34.52 2.68
CA GLY A 140 27.89 33.61 3.03
C GLY A 140 28.95 33.50 1.95
N GLU A 141 28.56 33.39 0.68
CA GLU A 141 29.49 33.35 -0.46
C GLU A 141 30.24 34.68 -0.64
N VAL A 142 29.57 35.84 -0.53
CA VAL A 142 30.19 37.15 -0.60
C VAL A 142 31.26 37.32 0.47
N PHE A 143 30.97 36.93 1.69
CA PHE A 143 31.89 37.05 2.83
C PHE A 143 32.80 35.82 3.03
N ARG A 144 32.76 34.84 2.15
CA ARG A 144 33.44 33.54 2.26
C ARG A 144 34.92 33.68 2.68
N LYS A 145 35.68 34.54 2.01
CA LYS A 145 37.11 34.73 2.29
C LYS A 145 37.36 35.31 3.69
N ARG A 146 36.48 36.20 4.17
CA ARG A 146 36.59 36.78 5.56
C ARG A 146 36.27 35.71 6.60
N ILE A 147 35.20 34.94 6.39
CA ILE A 147 34.75 33.88 7.31
C ILE A 147 35.79 32.74 7.36
N ALA A 148 36.35 32.33 6.24
CA ALA A 148 37.40 31.32 6.18
C ALA A 148 38.63 31.68 7.00
N LYS A 149 39.05 32.97 7.08
CA LYS A 149 40.14 33.40 7.93
C LYS A 149 39.86 33.20 9.44
N PHE A 150 38.61 33.33 9.88
CA PHE A 150 38.23 33.01 11.27
C PHE A 150 38.21 31.49 11.49
N ALA A 151 37.83 30.72 10.49
CA ALA A 151 37.72 29.26 10.55
C ALA A 151 39.07 28.52 10.61
N THR A 152 40.15 29.17 10.24
CA THR A 152 41.54 28.62 10.37
C THR A 152 42.11 28.69 11.76
N LYS A 153 41.40 29.29 12.74
CA LYS A 153 41.88 29.34 14.13
C LYS A 153 41.85 27.92 14.76
N PRO A 154 42.81 27.62 15.65
CA PRO A 154 42.86 26.29 16.28
C PRO A 154 41.55 25.89 17.01
N ILE A 155 40.90 26.84 17.67
CA ILE A 155 39.64 26.59 18.39
C ILE A 155 38.52 26.06 17.45
N THR A 156 38.46 26.56 16.22
CA THR A 156 37.46 26.10 15.23
C THR A 156 37.72 24.66 14.84
N THR A 157 38.97 24.24 14.74
CA THR A 157 39.34 22.85 14.49
C THR A 157 38.89 21.91 15.60
N TYR A 158 39.06 22.32 16.88
CA TYR A 158 38.58 21.52 18.01
C TYR A 158 37.05 21.38 18.05
N ILE A 159 36.30 22.39 17.61
CA ILE A 159 34.83 22.31 17.51
C ILE A 159 34.39 21.45 16.33
N LEU A 160 35.07 21.54 15.19
CA LEU A 160 34.69 20.79 13.97
C LEU A 160 34.98 19.28 14.08
N ILE A 161 36.00 18.86 14.83
CA ILE A 161 36.35 17.44 14.97
C ILE A 161 35.19 16.59 15.50
N PRO A 162 34.57 16.88 16.66
CA PRO A 162 33.46 16.08 17.17
C PRO A 162 32.24 16.12 16.24
N ILE A 163 31.97 17.25 15.59
CA ILE A 163 30.89 17.36 14.60
C ILE A 163 31.14 16.43 13.41
N ILE A 164 32.37 16.40 12.88
CA ILE A 164 32.72 15.52 11.76
C ILE A 164 32.73 14.04 12.18
N LEU A 165 33.15 13.73 13.41
CA LEU A 165 33.06 12.37 13.95
C LEU A 165 31.60 11.91 14.03
N LEU A 166 30.70 12.76 14.52
CA LEU A 166 29.27 12.49 14.49
C LEU A 166 28.77 12.30 13.06
N GLY A 167 29.21 13.17 12.12
CA GLY A 167 28.93 13.03 10.70
C GLY A 167 29.43 11.72 10.09
N ALA A 168 30.62 11.27 10.49
CA ALA A 168 31.16 10.00 10.03
C ALA A 168 30.33 8.80 10.52
N ILE A 169 29.90 8.82 11.79
CA ILE A 169 29.02 7.78 12.34
C ILE A 169 27.67 7.75 11.60
N GLY A 170 27.02 8.91 11.47
CA GLY A 170 25.77 9.02 10.72
C GLY A 170 25.92 8.66 9.25
N GLY A 171 27.04 9.06 8.64
CA GLY A 171 27.38 8.68 7.25
C GLY A 171 27.58 7.19 7.06
N CYS A 172 28.17 6.48 8.01
CA CYS A 172 28.26 5.01 7.98
C CYS A 172 26.86 4.37 8.08
N ALA A 173 25.98 4.90 8.95
CA ALA A 173 24.61 4.42 9.07
C ALA A 173 23.81 4.68 7.77
N ALA A 174 23.96 5.87 7.18
CA ALA A 174 23.33 6.21 5.90
C ALA A 174 23.86 5.33 4.76
N PHE A 175 25.18 5.12 4.69
CA PHE A 175 25.79 4.25 3.68
C PHE A 175 25.29 2.80 3.79
N TYR A 176 25.20 2.27 5.00
CA TYR A 176 24.64 0.94 5.22
C TYR A 176 23.20 0.85 4.72
N ARG A 177 22.36 1.84 5.06
CA ARG A 177 20.96 1.90 4.69
C ARG A 177 20.75 2.04 3.18
N TYR A 178 21.27 3.10 2.60
CA TYR A 178 21.08 3.42 1.19
C TYR A 178 21.91 2.53 0.26
N GLY A 179 23.08 2.07 0.73
CA GLY A 179 23.89 1.10 0.00
C GLY A 179 23.17 -0.23 -0.15
N HIS A 180 22.46 -0.68 0.89
CA HIS A 180 21.65 -1.88 0.79
C HIS A 180 20.45 -1.68 -0.17
N LEU A 181 19.75 -0.56 -0.07
CA LEU A 181 18.68 -0.22 -1.02
C LEU A 181 19.14 -0.25 -2.48
N ALA A 182 20.32 0.29 -2.77
CA ALA A 182 20.91 0.26 -4.11
C ALA A 182 21.33 -1.15 -4.59
N LEU A 183 21.35 -2.12 -3.70
CA LEU A 183 21.65 -3.53 -4.02
C LEU A 183 20.38 -4.39 -4.11
N CYS A 184 19.22 -3.87 -3.71
CA CYS A 184 17.96 -4.56 -3.86
C CYS A 184 17.65 -4.81 -5.35
N ARG A 185 17.12 -6.00 -5.65
CA ARG A 185 16.88 -6.43 -7.03
C ARG A 185 15.46 -6.14 -7.52
N ASN A 186 14.54 -5.94 -6.60
CA ASN A 186 13.13 -5.70 -6.87
C ASN A 186 12.51 -4.80 -5.80
N THR A 187 11.31 -4.31 -6.08
CA THR A 187 10.57 -3.43 -5.17
C THR A 187 10.27 -4.08 -3.83
N PHE A 188 10.05 -5.38 -3.80
CA PHE A 188 9.72 -6.11 -2.59
C PHE A 188 10.89 -6.13 -1.59
N GLU A 189 12.11 -6.44 -2.05
CA GLU A 189 13.31 -6.39 -1.21
C GLU A 189 13.54 -4.97 -0.66
N ALA A 190 13.34 -3.95 -1.50
CA ALA A 190 13.51 -2.55 -1.11
C ALA A 190 12.45 -2.12 -0.08
N GLU A 191 11.19 -2.46 -0.30
CA GLU A 191 10.09 -2.16 0.61
C GLU A 191 10.31 -2.83 1.98
N ARG A 192 10.64 -4.12 1.97
CA ARG A 192 10.95 -4.87 3.20
C ARG A 192 12.11 -4.24 3.96
N TRP A 193 13.19 -3.91 3.27
CA TRP A 193 14.35 -3.28 3.89
C TRP A 193 14.00 -1.95 4.55
N ILE A 194 13.20 -1.10 3.89
CA ILE A 194 12.75 0.19 4.45
C ILE A 194 11.89 -0.02 5.69
N LEU A 195 11.02 -1.05 5.71
CA LEU A 195 10.19 -1.35 6.87
C LEU A 195 11.00 -1.82 8.09
N ASP A 196 12.05 -2.59 7.86
CA ASP A 196 12.86 -3.19 8.93
C ASP A 196 13.87 -2.21 9.55
N ILE A 197 14.11 -1.05 8.91
CA ILE A 197 15.09 -0.09 9.42
C ILE A 197 14.45 0.80 10.51
N PRO A 198 14.98 0.79 11.73
CA PRO A 198 14.72 1.86 12.69
C PRO A 198 15.32 3.15 12.12
N PHE A 199 14.60 4.23 12.01
CA PHE A 199 14.97 5.51 11.37
C PHE A 199 14.67 5.58 9.86
N ARG A 200 13.39 5.41 9.53
CA ARG A 200 12.87 5.35 8.15
C ARG A 200 12.97 6.64 7.35
N LYS A 201 13.39 7.73 7.97
CA LYS A 201 13.27 9.07 7.39
C LYS A 201 14.61 9.54 6.92
N GLY A 202 14.76 9.47 5.63
CA GLY A 202 15.96 9.92 4.95
C GLY A 202 15.95 11.40 4.66
N MET A 203 17.10 11.89 4.22
CA MET A 203 17.26 13.24 3.72
C MET A 203 16.64 13.41 2.34
N PRO A 204 16.22 14.62 1.94
CA PRO A 204 15.56 14.87 0.66
C PRO A 204 16.29 14.33 -0.56
N ILE A 205 17.61 14.45 -0.65
CA ILE A 205 18.41 13.95 -1.79
C ILE A 205 18.46 12.42 -1.84
N PRO A 206 18.86 11.70 -0.77
CA PRO A 206 18.78 10.25 -0.73
C PRO A 206 17.36 9.71 -0.99
N ASN A 207 16.33 10.36 -0.43
CA ASN A 207 14.94 9.99 -0.68
C ASN A 207 14.56 10.13 -2.16
N LEU A 208 14.99 11.22 -2.81
CA LEU A 208 14.77 11.39 -4.25
C LEU A 208 15.48 10.30 -5.07
N CYS A 209 16.75 10.03 -4.77
CA CYS A 209 17.52 8.98 -5.48
C CYS A 209 16.85 7.61 -5.31
N TYR A 210 16.52 7.24 -4.07
CA TYR A 210 15.79 6.01 -3.78
C TYR A 210 14.44 5.95 -4.50
N SER A 211 13.68 7.06 -4.47
CA SER A 211 12.36 7.09 -5.09
C SER A 211 12.42 6.89 -6.61
N LEU A 212 13.42 7.45 -7.27
CA LEU A 212 13.65 7.24 -8.71
C LEU A 212 14.02 5.79 -9.01
N ASP A 213 14.87 5.19 -8.17
CA ASP A 213 15.29 3.80 -8.32
C ASP A 213 14.12 2.83 -8.08
N ALA A 214 13.32 3.07 -7.04
CA ALA A 214 12.12 2.28 -6.73
C ALA A 214 11.07 2.34 -7.86
N ILE A 215 10.88 3.50 -8.50
CA ILE A 215 10.00 3.64 -9.68
C ILE A 215 10.55 2.82 -10.85
N HIS A 216 11.85 2.88 -11.08
CA HIS A 216 12.49 2.09 -12.13
C HIS A 216 12.31 0.58 -11.91
N MET A 217 12.58 0.11 -10.69
CA MET A 217 12.35 -1.30 -10.31
C MET A 217 10.88 -1.71 -10.49
N SER A 218 9.94 -0.88 -10.04
CA SER A 218 8.50 -1.15 -10.21
C SER A 218 8.10 -1.28 -11.67
N GLY A 219 8.65 -0.45 -12.54
CA GLY A 219 8.43 -0.53 -13.98
C GLY A 219 8.99 -1.83 -14.59
N GLN A 220 10.13 -2.32 -14.09
CA GLN A 220 10.69 -3.61 -14.51
C GLN A 220 9.81 -4.78 -14.06
N ASP A 221 9.37 -4.79 -12.79
CA ASP A 221 8.46 -5.81 -12.27
C ASP A 221 7.17 -5.91 -13.10
N LEU A 222 6.57 -4.76 -13.43
CA LEU A 222 5.38 -4.71 -14.29
C LEU A 222 5.65 -5.23 -15.71
N THR A 223 6.79 -4.92 -16.28
CA THR A 223 7.20 -5.41 -17.61
C THR A 223 7.37 -6.93 -17.61
N HIS A 224 7.97 -7.50 -16.56
CA HIS A 224 8.08 -8.95 -16.37
C HIS A 224 6.70 -9.59 -16.28
N MET A 225 5.80 -9.06 -15.45
CA MET A 225 4.43 -9.56 -15.30
C MET A 225 3.67 -9.52 -16.64
N ILE A 226 3.78 -8.45 -17.41
CA ILE A 226 3.17 -8.35 -18.74
C ILE A 226 3.71 -9.46 -19.65
N THR A 227 5.03 -9.67 -19.67
CA THR A 227 5.67 -10.71 -20.48
C THR A 227 5.22 -12.12 -20.07
N ALA A 228 5.18 -12.40 -18.75
CA ALA A 228 4.67 -13.66 -18.21
C ALA A 228 3.20 -13.89 -18.59
N THR A 229 2.40 -12.81 -18.55
CA THR A 229 0.99 -12.85 -18.95
C THR A 229 0.84 -13.17 -20.45
N GLU A 230 1.51 -12.43 -21.33
CA GLU A 230 1.43 -12.62 -22.78
C GLU A 230 1.86 -14.04 -23.19
N ALA A 231 2.86 -14.61 -22.51
CA ALA A 231 3.39 -15.94 -22.79
C ALA A 231 2.37 -17.10 -22.59
N VAL A 232 1.28 -16.85 -21.86
CA VAL A 232 0.26 -17.89 -21.58
C VAL A 232 -1.04 -17.68 -22.35
N LEU A 233 -1.27 -16.51 -22.95
CA LEU A 233 -2.57 -16.17 -23.53
C LEU A 233 -2.96 -17.05 -24.73
N ASP A 234 -2.00 -17.53 -25.53
CA ASP A 234 -2.31 -18.33 -26.72
C ASP A 234 -2.85 -19.73 -26.40
N ASP A 235 -2.58 -20.23 -25.17
CA ASP A 235 -3.09 -21.52 -24.70
C ASP A 235 -4.47 -21.44 -24.04
N VAL A 236 -5.04 -20.23 -23.90
CA VAL A 236 -6.29 -20.01 -23.19
C VAL A 236 -7.48 -20.38 -24.07
N THR A 237 -8.33 -21.29 -23.56
CA THR A 237 -9.62 -21.62 -24.16
C THR A 237 -10.72 -21.60 -23.08
N CYS A 238 -11.98 -21.52 -23.52
CA CYS A 238 -13.12 -21.54 -22.60
C CYS A 238 -14.12 -22.61 -23.05
N GLN A 239 -14.56 -23.44 -22.10
CA GLN A 239 -15.58 -24.46 -22.34
C GLN A 239 -16.99 -23.96 -22.01
N GLU A 240 -17.10 -22.86 -21.21
CA GLU A 240 -18.40 -22.29 -20.89
C GLU A 240 -19.01 -21.62 -22.12
N THR A 241 -20.19 -22.08 -22.49
CA THR A 241 -20.96 -21.59 -23.65
C THR A 241 -22.16 -20.76 -23.23
N ASP A 242 -22.63 -20.95 -22.01
CA ASP A 242 -23.78 -20.23 -21.43
C ASP A 242 -23.41 -18.83 -20.94
N SER A 243 -24.44 -18.04 -20.66
CA SER A 243 -24.25 -16.78 -19.97
C SER A 243 -23.84 -17.03 -18.51
N LEU A 244 -22.77 -16.40 -18.06
CA LEU A 244 -22.26 -16.52 -16.69
C LEU A 244 -21.65 -15.22 -16.23
N THR A 245 -22.03 -14.77 -15.04
CA THR A 245 -21.37 -13.64 -14.37
C THR A 245 -20.67 -14.14 -13.11
N ILE A 246 -19.36 -13.96 -13.04
CA ILE A 246 -18.55 -14.23 -11.85
C ILE A 246 -18.16 -12.90 -11.24
N ILE A 247 -18.46 -12.73 -9.95
CA ILE A 247 -18.07 -11.55 -9.18
C ILE A 247 -17.01 -11.96 -8.18
N VAL A 248 -15.90 -11.24 -8.17
CA VAL A 248 -14.86 -11.33 -7.14
C VAL A 248 -14.92 -10.04 -6.34
N VAL A 249 -15.18 -10.15 -5.04
CA VAL A 249 -15.18 -9.01 -4.13
C VAL A 249 -13.98 -9.14 -3.20
N ILE A 250 -13.04 -8.24 -3.34
CA ILE A 250 -11.89 -8.12 -2.46
C ILE A 250 -12.24 -7.05 -1.41
N GLY A 251 -12.47 -7.48 -0.17
CA GLY A 251 -12.66 -6.58 0.97
C GLY A 251 -11.33 -6.09 1.54
N GLU A 252 -11.38 -5.34 2.62
CA GLU A 252 -10.22 -4.74 3.27
C GLU A 252 -10.30 -4.93 4.79
N SER A 253 -9.19 -5.35 5.42
CA SER A 253 -9.00 -5.32 6.89
C SER A 253 -10.10 -6.03 7.70
N TYR A 254 -10.59 -7.20 7.26
CA TYR A 254 -11.77 -7.84 7.86
C TYR A 254 -11.41 -8.94 8.87
N ASN A 255 -11.61 -8.64 10.14
CA ASN A 255 -11.52 -9.61 11.24
C ASN A 255 -12.67 -10.62 11.17
N LYS A 256 -12.37 -11.86 10.83
CA LYS A 256 -13.33 -12.98 10.75
C LYS A 256 -14.14 -13.16 12.04
N TYR A 257 -13.50 -12.94 13.19
CA TYR A 257 -14.10 -13.18 14.52
C TYR A 257 -15.01 -12.05 14.98
N ARG A 258 -15.15 -10.98 14.18
CA ARG A 258 -16.11 -9.89 14.34
C ARG A 258 -17.32 -10.03 13.39
N SER A 259 -17.48 -11.20 12.75
CA SER A 259 -18.58 -11.52 11.86
C SER A 259 -19.58 -12.48 12.52
N SER A 260 -20.88 -12.13 12.53
CA SER A 260 -21.94 -13.01 13.02
C SER A 260 -22.10 -14.28 12.17
N LEU A 261 -21.71 -14.24 10.88
CA LEU A 261 -21.63 -15.42 10.01
C LEU A 261 -20.67 -16.48 10.56
N TYR A 262 -19.65 -16.08 11.32
CA TYR A 262 -18.65 -16.94 11.96
C TYR A 262 -18.81 -17.01 13.49
N GLY A 263 -19.96 -16.58 14.01
CA GLY A 263 -20.34 -16.77 15.42
C GLY A 263 -20.06 -15.60 16.36
N TYR A 264 -19.83 -14.38 15.83
CA TYR A 264 -19.76 -13.18 16.68
C TYR A 264 -21.14 -12.84 17.27
N ASP A 265 -21.17 -12.38 18.51
CA ASP A 265 -22.40 -12.12 19.26
C ASP A 265 -23.25 -10.96 18.70
N LEU A 266 -22.62 -9.94 18.10
CA LEU A 266 -23.32 -8.86 17.46
C LEU A 266 -23.74 -9.27 16.04
N ASP A 267 -24.98 -8.89 15.64
CA ASP A 267 -25.54 -9.19 14.32
C ASP A 267 -24.90 -8.32 13.22
N THR A 268 -23.64 -8.60 12.91
CA THR A 268 -22.84 -7.81 11.97
C THR A 268 -22.98 -8.24 10.51
N THR A 269 -23.51 -9.45 10.23
CA THR A 269 -23.65 -9.98 8.86
C THR A 269 -25.01 -10.64 8.62
N PRO A 270 -26.15 -9.94 8.88
CA PRO A 270 -27.49 -10.54 8.80
C PRO A 270 -27.84 -11.04 7.40
N TYR A 271 -27.43 -10.32 6.34
CA TYR A 271 -27.79 -10.68 4.96
C TYR A 271 -27.03 -11.90 4.47
N GLN A 272 -25.74 -12.03 4.80
CA GLN A 272 -24.98 -13.22 4.51
C GLN A 272 -25.51 -14.44 5.31
N CYS A 273 -25.93 -14.24 6.56
CA CYS A 273 -26.61 -15.27 7.35
C CYS A 273 -27.95 -15.69 6.72
N GLU A 274 -28.73 -14.75 6.19
CA GLU A 274 -29.98 -15.04 5.46
C GLU A 274 -29.71 -15.89 4.22
N GLU A 275 -28.74 -15.51 3.38
CA GLU A 275 -28.38 -16.27 2.17
C GLU A 275 -27.81 -17.66 2.49
N ARG A 276 -27.04 -17.80 3.57
CA ARG A 276 -26.62 -19.11 4.07
C ARG A 276 -27.82 -19.97 4.46
N ASN A 277 -28.81 -19.42 5.16
CA ASN A 277 -30.00 -20.15 5.57
C ASN A 277 -30.88 -20.55 4.37
N ARG A 278 -30.85 -19.79 3.29
CA ARG A 278 -31.49 -20.14 1.99
C ARG A 278 -30.71 -21.22 1.24
N GLY A 279 -29.52 -21.57 1.68
CA GLY A 279 -28.62 -22.51 1.02
C GLY A 279 -27.97 -21.97 -0.26
N ASN A 280 -27.90 -20.67 -0.42
CA ASN A 280 -27.27 -19.97 -1.55
C ASN A 280 -25.87 -19.46 -1.24
N LEU A 281 -25.41 -19.60 0.01
CA LEU A 281 -24.11 -19.15 0.47
C LEU A 281 -23.40 -20.21 1.31
N TYR A 282 -22.14 -20.46 0.99
CA TYR A 282 -21.21 -21.23 1.83
C TYR A 282 -20.17 -20.30 2.45
N ALA A 283 -19.97 -20.46 3.77
CA ALA A 283 -18.93 -19.79 4.53
C ALA A 283 -17.80 -20.79 4.85
N PHE A 284 -16.58 -20.46 4.48
CA PHE A 284 -15.41 -21.34 4.61
C PHE A 284 -14.68 -21.09 5.92
N ASN A 285 -14.31 -22.15 6.63
CA ASN A 285 -13.83 -22.08 8.00
C ASN A 285 -12.31 -21.86 8.12
N LYS A 286 -11.51 -22.26 7.13
CA LYS A 286 -10.05 -22.34 7.26
C LYS A 286 -9.33 -21.64 6.11
N VAL A 287 -9.73 -20.40 5.84
CA VAL A 287 -9.11 -19.61 4.78
C VAL A 287 -8.19 -18.53 5.38
N LYS A 288 -7.06 -18.33 4.75
CA LYS A 288 -6.01 -17.39 5.14
C LYS A 288 -5.65 -16.47 4.00
N ALA A 289 -5.34 -15.23 4.34
CA ALA A 289 -4.64 -14.33 3.45
C ALA A 289 -3.15 -14.72 3.34
N PRO A 290 -2.48 -14.50 2.22
CA PRO A 290 -1.05 -14.80 2.11
C PRO A 290 -0.18 -13.88 2.99
N HIS A 291 -0.65 -12.68 3.30
CA HIS A 291 0.05 -11.69 4.12
C HIS A 291 -0.95 -10.78 4.84
N ASN A 292 -0.48 -9.89 5.74
CA ASN A 292 -1.30 -8.87 6.41
C ASN A 292 -1.11 -7.46 5.83
N MET A 293 -0.59 -7.34 4.63
CA MET A 293 -0.40 -6.06 3.91
C MET A 293 -1.08 -6.12 2.55
N THR A 294 -1.95 -5.17 2.27
CA THR A 294 -2.76 -5.07 1.04
C THR A 294 -1.92 -5.19 -0.23
N SER A 295 -0.84 -4.41 -0.35
CA SER A 295 0.01 -4.41 -1.55
C SER A 295 0.63 -5.79 -1.83
N ILE A 296 1.04 -6.53 -0.80
CA ILE A 296 1.62 -7.87 -0.93
C ILE A 296 0.53 -8.87 -1.31
N VAL A 297 -0.62 -8.81 -0.64
CA VAL A 297 -1.75 -9.70 -0.92
C VAL A 297 -2.23 -9.55 -2.37
N LEU A 298 -2.47 -8.32 -2.82
CA LEU A 298 -3.00 -8.07 -4.16
C LEU A 298 -2.03 -8.49 -5.26
N LYS A 299 -0.73 -8.30 -5.10
CA LYS A 299 0.30 -8.80 -6.03
C LYS A 299 0.15 -10.31 -6.25
N ASN A 300 0.01 -11.07 -5.18
CA ASN A 300 -0.08 -12.53 -5.25
C ASN A 300 -1.46 -13.01 -5.72
N VAL A 301 -2.53 -12.43 -5.22
CA VAL A 301 -3.91 -12.80 -5.57
C VAL A 301 -4.20 -12.56 -7.05
N LEU A 302 -3.80 -11.39 -7.59
CA LEU A 302 -4.10 -11.01 -8.97
C LEU A 302 -3.15 -11.66 -9.99
N CYS A 303 -1.94 -12.08 -9.58
CA CYS A 303 -0.92 -12.67 -10.44
C CYS A 303 -0.78 -14.17 -10.17
N CYS A 304 -1.72 -15.01 -10.30
CA CYS A 304 -1.67 -16.49 -10.21
C CYS A 304 -0.47 -17.06 -9.43
N ASN A 305 0.10 -16.28 -8.52
CA ASN A 305 1.29 -16.61 -7.76
C ASN A 305 0.90 -17.19 -6.40
N ASN A 306 1.72 -18.09 -5.90
CA ASN A 306 1.64 -18.53 -4.51
C ASN A 306 2.86 -17.98 -3.77
N ILE A 307 2.62 -17.24 -2.70
CA ILE A 307 3.67 -16.56 -1.91
C ILE A 307 4.76 -17.52 -1.36
N HIS A 308 4.49 -18.82 -1.32
CA HIS A 308 5.44 -19.83 -0.88
C HIS A 308 6.30 -20.42 -2.00
N GLU A 309 6.08 -19.98 -3.26
CA GLU A 309 6.95 -20.34 -4.37
C GLU A 309 8.28 -19.58 -4.29
N GLN A 310 9.28 -20.03 -5.06
CA GLN A 310 10.60 -19.39 -5.10
C GLN A 310 10.63 -18.20 -6.05
N GLU A 311 9.79 -18.25 -7.07
CA GLU A 311 9.67 -17.20 -8.07
C GLU A 311 8.94 -15.99 -7.49
N GLN A 312 9.16 -14.84 -8.12
CA GLN A 312 8.53 -13.60 -7.70
C GLN A 312 7.12 -13.46 -8.30
N TRP A 313 6.27 -12.65 -7.68
CA TRP A 313 4.90 -12.42 -8.13
C TRP A 313 4.82 -11.98 -9.61
N TYR A 314 5.80 -11.27 -10.12
CA TYR A 314 5.85 -10.78 -11.50
C TYR A 314 6.30 -11.84 -12.52
N ASP A 315 6.76 -13.00 -12.09
CA ASP A 315 7.06 -14.13 -12.97
C ASP A 315 5.80 -14.93 -13.32
N TYR A 316 4.66 -14.56 -12.73
CA TYR A 316 3.35 -15.20 -12.94
C TYR A 316 2.39 -14.33 -13.74
N PRO A 317 1.45 -14.95 -14.48
CA PRO A 317 0.49 -14.21 -15.30
C PRO A 317 -0.59 -13.54 -14.45
N TYR A 318 -1.08 -12.41 -14.95
CA TYR A 318 -2.17 -11.63 -14.40
C TYR A 318 -3.52 -12.26 -14.78
N PHE A 319 -4.27 -12.85 -13.81
CA PHE A 319 -5.45 -13.65 -14.12
C PHE A 319 -6.58 -12.89 -14.85
N PRO A 320 -6.82 -11.58 -14.63
CA PRO A 320 -7.84 -10.87 -15.39
C PRO A 320 -7.61 -10.88 -16.91
N ALA A 321 -6.34 -10.88 -17.36
CA ALA A 321 -6.00 -11.01 -18.77
C ALA A 321 -6.38 -12.39 -19.34
N ILE A 322 -6.23 -13.45 -18.55
CA ILE A 322 -6.64 -14.80 -18.93
C ILE A 322 -8.16 -14.86 -19.11
N PHE A 323 -8.94 -14.25 -18.23
CA PHE A 323 -10.39 -14.14 -18.38
C PHE A 323 -10.80 -13.39 -19.64
N LYS A 324 -10.16 -12.25 -19.90
CA LYS A 324 -10.44 -11.47 -21.12
C LYS A 324 -10.14 -12.26 -22.38
N LYS A 325 -9.00 -12.96 -22.44
CA LYS A 325 -8.62 -13.85 -23.55
C LYS A 325 -9.61 -15.00 -23.73
N ALA A 326 -10.16 -15.53 -22.62
CA ALA A 326 -11.20 -16.56 -22.62
C ALA A 326 -12.56 -16.05 -23.11
N GLY A 327 -12.69 -14.76 -23.41
CA GLY A 327 -13.92 -14.14 -23.93
C GLY A 327 -14.88 -13.66 -22.86
N TYR A 328 -14.42 -13.44 -21.65
CA TYR A 328 -15.16 -12.71 -20.62
C TYR A 328 -14.98 -11.20 -20.80
N GLU A 329 -16.02 -10.43 -20.57
CA GLU A 329 -15.87 -8.99 -20.30
C GLU A 329 -15.40 -8.81 -18.86
N VAL A 330 -14.32 -8.06 -18.68
CA VAL A 330 -13.65 -7.90 -17.38
C VAL A 330 -13.80 -6.46 -16.90
N TRP A 331 -14.44 -6.31 -15.74
CA TRP A 331 -14.76 -5.04 -15.12
C TRP A 331 -14.04 -4.95 -13.78
N PHE A 332 -13.27 -3.88 -13.53
CA PHE A 332 -12.58 -3.68 -12.27
C PHE A 332 -12.98 -2.34 -11.66
N TRP A 333 -13.67 -2.38 -10.52
CA TRP A 333 -14.08 -1.21 -9.77
C TRP A 333 -13.39 -1.18 -8.41
N ASP A 334 -12.56 -0.14 -8.20
CA ASP A 334 -11.73 0.04 -7.02
C ASP A 334 -12.19 1.25 -6.20
N ASN A 335 -12.34 1.08 -4.89
CA ASN A 335 -12.68 2.15 -3.96
C ASN A 335 -11.49 2.62 -3.12
N GLN A 336 -10.31 2.07 -3.34
CA GLN A 336 -9.08 2.46 -2.63
C GLN A 336 -8.24 3.47 -3.41
N TYR A 337 -8.81 4.16 -4.38
CA TYR A 337 -8.20 5.28 -5.11
C TYR A 337 -7.85 6.48 -4.21
N LYS A 338 -8.04 6.38 -2.91
CA LYS A 338 -7.70 7.47 -2.01
C LYS A 338 -6.19 7.65 -1.99
N TRP A 339 -5.76 8.84 -2.35
CA TRP A 339 -4.39 9.26 -2.16
C TRP A 339 -4.05 9.18 -0.67
N ASP A 340 -3.11 8.31 -0.33
CA ASP A 340 -2.54 8.20 1.00
C ASP A 340 -1.11 8.76 0.97
N PRO A 341 -0.89 9.96 1.54
CA PRO A 341 0.42 10.59 1.53
C PRO A 341 1.47 9.81 2.33
N ASP A 342 1.05 8.96 3.27
CA ASP A 342 1.97 8.23 4.16
C ASP A 342 2.45 6.90 3.57
N ALA A 343 1.84 6.41 2.49
CA ALA A 343 2.30 5.20 1.84
C ALA A 343 3.60 5.46 1.07
N ALA A 344 4.69 4.94 1.61
CA ALA A 344 6.05 5.13 1.08
C ALA A 344 6.42 4.15 -0.05
N TRP A 345 5.44 3.46 -0.65
CA TRP A 345 5.69 2.32 -1.53
C TRP A 345 5.70 2.69 -3.01
N ALA A 346 6.62 2.13 -3.77
CA ALA A 346 6.69 2.29 -5.22
C ALA A 346 5.59 1.53 -5.95
N PHE A 347 5.19 0.35 -5.43
CA PHE A 347 4.10 -0.42 -6.00
C PHE A 347 2.78 -0.02 -5.35
N THR A 348 1.86 0.44 -6.15
CA THR A 348 0.45 0.63 -5.77
C THR A 348 -0.42 -0.17 -6.73
N LEU A 349 -1.62 -0.57 -6.32
CA LEU A 349 -2.58 -1.18 -7.25
C LEU A 349 -2.83 -0.23 -8.44
N ASN A 350 -2.80 1.06 -8.21
CA ASN A 350 -2.94 2.08 -9.25
C ASN A 350 -1.87 1.94 -10.35
N SER A 351 -0.62 1.63 -10.03
CA SER A 351 0.43 1.43 -11.05
C SER A 351 0.12 0.25 -11.99
N VAL A 352 -0.62 -0.75 -11.52
CA VAL A 352 -1.12 -1.86 -12.34
C VAL A 352 -2.35 -1.43 -13.13
N LEU A 353 -3.36 -0.86 -12.46
CA LEU A 353 -4.64 -0.52 -13.08
C LEU A 353 -4.52 0.55 -14.17
N PHE A 354 -3.62 1.53 -13.99
CA PHE A 354 -3.41 2.62 -14.96
C PHE A 354 -2.35 2.34 -16.02
N ASN A 355 -1.67 1.18 -15.96
CA ASN A 355 -0.75 0.79 -17.04
C ASN A 355 -1.54 0.46 -18.32
N GLU A 356 -1.30 1.22 -19.40
CA GLU A 356 -2.04 1.09 -20.66
C GLU A 356 -2.01 -0.35 -21.23
N ARG A 357 -0.84 -1.02 -21.17
CA ARG A 357 -0.71 -2.37 -21.69
C ARG A 357 -1.52 -3.38 -20.88
N ILE A 358 -1.50 -3.26 -19.56
CA ILE A 358 -2.30 -4.09 -18.65
C ILE A 358 -3.79 -3.86 -18.91
N GLN A 359 -4.22 -2.60 -19.07
CA GLN A 359 -5.62 -2.29 -19.40
C GLN A 359 -6.05 -2.94 -20.71
N GLN A 360 -5.24 -2.81 -21.75
CA GLN A 360 -5.52 -3.43 -23.05
C GLN A 360 -5.64 -4.95 -22.97
N LEU A 361 -4.77 -5.59 -22.20
CA LEU A 361 -4.76 -7.04 -22.03
C LEU A 361 -5.89 -7.56 -21.14
N SER A 362 -6.31 -6.79 -20.13
CA SER A 362 -7.04 -7.33 -18.98
C SER A 362 -8.46 -6.82 -18.82
N TYR A 363 -8.77 -5.56 -19.18
CA TYR A 363 -10.04 -4.95 -18.80
C TYR A 363 -10.91 -4.53 -19.99
N THR A 364 -12.21 -4.68 -19.81
CA THR A 364 -13.24 -4.00 -20.62
C THR A 364 -13.36 -2.55 -20.17
N ALA A 365 -13.42 -2.33 -18.87
CA ALA A 365 -13.36 -1.01 -18.24
C ALA A 365 -12.93 -1.08 -16.77
N ILE A 366 -12.43 0.05 -16.28
CA ILE A 366 -12.17 0.35 -14.87
C ILE A 366 -12.95 1.61 -14.48
N ASN A 367 -13.19 1.85 -13.19
CA ASN A 367 -13.80 3.11 -12.75
C ASN A 367 -12.81 4.28 -12.82
N ASP A 368 -13.33 5.51 -12.94
CA ASP A 368 -12.53 6.73 -13.05
C ASP A 368 -12.09 7.28 -11.67
N SER A 369 -12.86 6.96 -10.62
CA SER A 369 -12.64 7.45 -9.25
C SER A 369 -13.32 6.55 -8.23
N GLY A 370 -12.84 6.54 -6.99
CA GLY A 370 -13.55 5.94 -5.86
C GLY A 370 -14.76 6.76 -5.42
N ALA A 371 -15.58 6.16 -4.58
CA ALA A 371 -16.72 6.77 -3.90
C ALA A 371 -16.38 7.03 -2.42
N PRO A 372 -17.09 7.94 -1.72
CA PRO A 372 -16.90 8.16 -0.30
C PRO A 372 -17.11 6.89 0.54
N TYR A 373 -18.00 6.02 0.12
CA TYR A 373 -18.34 4.74 0.75
C TYR A 373 -18.58 3.67 -0.31
N ASP A 374 -18.38 2.40 0.04
CA ASP A 374 -18.47 1.27 -0.89
C ASP A 374 -19.82 1.13 -1.60
N GLY A 375 -20.94 1.45 -0.94
CA GLY A 375 -22.25 1.45 -1.59
C GLY A 375 -22.36 2.43 -2.76
N GLY A 376 -21.62 3.55 -2.70
CA GLY A 376 -21.52 4.51 -3.81
C GLY A 376 -20.74 3.94 -5.00
N LEU A 377 -19.69 3.14 -4.75
CA LEU A 377 -18.94 2.43 -5.80
C LEU A 377 -19.85 1.46 -6.58
N ILE A 378 -20.69 0.70 -5.86
CA ILE A 378 -21.61 -0.25 -6.49
C ILE A 378 -22.66 0.49 -7.33
N SER A 379 -23.17 1.62 -6.82
CA SER A 379 -24.11 2.46 -7.56
C SER A 379 -23.48 3.07 -8.82
N ASP A 380 -22.20 3.49 -8.76
CA ASP A 380 -21.43 3.97 -9.93
C ASP A 380 -21.30 2.86 -10.98
N PHE A 381 -20.93 1.64 -10.54
CA PHE A 381 -20.84 0.48 -11.42
C PHE A 381 -22.18 0.21 -12.13
N GLU A 382 -23.29 0.11 -11.37
CA GLU A 382 -24.63 -0.14 -11.93
C GLU A 382 -25.00 0.89 -12.99
N ASN A 383 -24.78 2.18 -12.69
CA ASN A 383 -25.11 3.27 -13.61
C ASN A 383 -24.26 3.25 -14.89
N LYS A 384 -22.96 3.02 -14.77
CA LYS A 384 -22.02 3.03 -15.91
C LYS A 384 -22.11 1.80 -16.80
N THR A 385 -22.50 0.65 -16.22
CA THR A 385 -22.54 -0.64 -16.95
C THR A 385 -23.93 -1.06 -17.38
N LYS A 386 -24.97 -0.29 -17.05
CA LYS A 386 -26.37 -0.58 -17.42
C LYS A 386 -26.52 -0.86 -18.91
N GLY A 387 -26.94 -2.09 -19.25
CA GLY A 387 -27.11 -2.53 -20.64
C GLY A 387 -25.81 -2.77 -21.42
N LYS A 388 -24.65 -2.79 -20.74
CA LYS A 388 -23.34 -3.01 -21.37
C LYS A 388 -22.71 -4.36 -20.98
N LEU A 389 -23.25 -5.06 -19.99
CA LEU A 389 -22.73 -6.37 -19.59
C LEU A 389 -22.97 -7.39 -20.71
N GLY A 390 -21.92 -8.15 -21.05
CA GLY A 390 -21.97 -9.19 -22.04
C GLY A 390 -22.59 -10.50 -21.53
N ASN A 391 -22.49 -11.55 -22.36
CA ASN A 391 -22.98 -12.88 -21.97
C ASN A 391 -22.12 -13.47 -20.83
N ARG A 392 -20.81 -13.24 -20.83
CA ARG A 392 -19.89 -13.74 -19.81
C ARG A 392 -19.12 -12.55 -19.22
N ASN A 393 -19.19 -12.43 -17.90
CA ASN A 393 -18.57 -11.30 -17.20
C ASN A 393 -17.74 -11.79 -16.02
N LEU A 394 -16.57 -11.18 -15.85
CA LEU A 394 -15.83 -11.15 -14.61
C LEU A 394 -15.91 -9.72 -14.06
N ILE A 395 -16.50 -9.56 -12.88
CA ILE A 395 -16.62 -8.27 -12.22
C ILE A 395 -15.76 -8.34 -10.95
N ILE A 396 -14.79 -7.46 -10.81
CA ILE A 396 -13.93 -7.37 -9.63
C ILE A 396 -14.26 -6.06 -8.91
N PHE A 397 -14.70 -6.17 -7.66
CA PHE A 397 -14.86 -5.04 -6.76
C PHE A 397 -13.75 -5.08 -5.71
N HIS A 398 -13.01 -4.00 -5.54
CA HIS A 398 -12.06 -3.80 -4.47
C HIS A 398 -12.57 -2.71 -3.54
N LEU A 399 -12.96 -3.11 -2.32
CA LEU A 399 -13.70 -2.27 -1.38
C LEU A 399 -12.77 -1.57 -0.39
N GLY A 400 -13.23 -0.45 0.17
CA GLY A 400 -12.61 0.19 1.34
C GLY A 400 -12.83 -0.59 2.64
N GLY A 401 -13.86 -1.45 2.68
CA GLY A 401 -14.14 -2.43 3.74
C GLY A 401 -14.13 -1.85 5.15
N GLN A 402 -13.31 -2.43 6.04
CA GLN A 402 -13.15 -2.03 7.44
C GLN A 402 -11.80 -1.36 7.71
N HIS A 403 -11.18 -0.74 6.70
CA HIS A 403 -9.89 -0.06 6.84
C HIS A 403 -9.86 0.90 8.06
N PHE A 404 -8.72 1.02 8.68
CA PHE A 404 -8.46 1.92 9.82
C PHE A 404 -8.70 3.40 9.45
N LEU A 405 -9.41 4.19 10.15
CA LEU A 405 -10.39 4.08 11.21
C LEU A 405 -11.74 3.57 10.68
N ALA A 406 -12.27 2.51 11.25
CA ALA A 406 -13.51 1.90 10.76
C ALA A 406 -14.72 2.85 10.74
N SER A 407 -14.79 3.83 11.64
CA SER A 407 -15.81 4.88 11.65
C SER A 407 -15.88 5.72 10.37
N ASN A 408 -14.79 5.75 9.58
CA ASN A 408 -14.74 6.45 8.30
C ASN A 408 -15.25 5.62 7.12
N GLN A 409 -15.55 4.33 7.34
CA GLN A 409 -15.86 3.39 6.26
C GLN A 409 -17.37 3.18 6.04
N TYR A 410 -18.23 3.82 6.81
CA TYR A 410 -19.68 3.77 6.65
C TYR A 410 -20.31 5.17 6.82
N PRO A 411 -21.48 5.41 6.22
CA PRO A 411 -22.20 6.68 6.38
C PRO A 411 -22.57 6.94 7.84
N GLN A 412 -22.47 8.19 8.28
CA GLN A 412 -22.69 8.57 9.68
C GLN A 412 -24.17 8.81 10.04
N GLU A 413 -25.10 8.36 9.19
CA GLU A 413 -26.53 8.43 9.50
C GLU A 413 -26.93 7.36 10.54
N PRO A 414 -27.98 7.62 11.34
CA PRO A 414 -28.41 6.74 12.45
C PRO A 414 -28.66 5.28 12.05
N GLN A 415 -29.11 5.03 10.82
CA GLN A 415 -29.39 3.68 10.31
C GLN A 415 -28.14 2.80 10.16
N TYR A 416 -26.95 3.42 10.08
CA TYR A 416 -25.66 2.72 9.98
C TYR A 416 -24.90 2.66 11.31
N GLN A 417 -25.36 3.39 12.33
CA GLN A 417 -24.81 3.41 13.68
C GLN A 417 -25.62 2.49 14.61
N VAL A 418 -25.66 1.20 14.28
CA VAL A 418 -26.51 0.20 14.96
C VAL A 418 -25.96 -0.20 16.31
N PHE A 419 -24.64 -0.27 16.45
CA PHE A 419 -23.96 -0.73 17.67
C PHE A 419 -23.26 0.43 18.36
N THR A 420 -23.23 0.39 19.69
CA THR A 420 -22.58 1.34 20.59
C THR A 420 -21.63 0.60 21.55
N ALA A 421 -20.82 1.30 22.30
CA ALA A 421 -19.95 0.72 23.32
C ALA A 421 -20.71 -0.18 24.33
N LYS A 422 -22.00 0.09 24.57
CA LYS A 422 -22.87 -0.67 25.51
C LYS A 422 -23.24 -2.05 24.99
N ASP A 423 -23.22 -2.25 23.68
CA ASP A 423 -23.56 -3.52 23.04
C ASP A 423 -22.38 -4.49 23.03
N VAL A 424 -21.16 -3.99 23.25
CA VAL A 424 -19.93 -4.77 23.26
C VAL A 424 -19.82 -5.59 24.55
N LYS A 425 -19.92 -6.92 24.43
CA LYS A 425 -19.94 -7.87 25.54
C LYS A 425 -18.56 -8.44 25.91
N ASP A 426 -17.53 -8.05 25.19
CA ASP A 426 -16.15 -8.48 25.45
C ASP A 426 -15.73 -8.16 26.90
N LYS A 427 -15.12 -9.15 27.60
CA LYS A 427 -14.85 -9.07 29.03
C LYS A 427 -13.37 -8.86 29.39
N ALA A 428 -12.51 -8.62 28.42
CA ALA A 428 -11.09 -8.43 28.68
C ALA A 428 -10.83 -7.22 29.59
N SER A 429 -9.95 -7.39 30.56
CA SER A 429 -9.70 -6.38 31.62
C SER A 429 -9.02 -5.10 31.11
N TYR A 430 -8.41 -5.14 29.94
CA TYR A 430 -7.77 -3.96 29.30
C TYR A 430 -8.77 -3.08 28.53
N LEU A 431 -10.03 -3.55 28.33
CA LEU A 431 -11.03 -2.76 27.59
C LEU A 431 -11.59 -1.63 28.45
N ASN A 432 -11.44 -0.43 27.96
CA ASN A 432 -12.05 0.79 28.49
C ASN A 432 -13.23 1.26 27.60
N GLU A 433 -13.82 2.41 27.89
CA GLU A 433 -14.93 2.99 27.11
C GLU A 433 -14.50 3.25 25.66
N GLU A 434 -13.33 3.83 25.44
CA GLU A 434 -12.80 4.15 24.11
C GLU A 434 -12.59 2.88 23.27
N SER A 435 -11.97 1.84 23.82
CA SER A 435 -11.77 0.58 23.10
C SER A 435 -13.10 -0.10 22.75
N ARG A 436 -14.11 -0.02 23.63
CA ARG A 436 -15.46 -0.52 23.34
C ARG A 436 -16.14 0.27 22.23
N GLU A 437 -15.97 1.58 22.20
CA GLU A 437 -16.49 2.43 21.13
C GLU A 437 -15.83 2.05 19.79
N ARG A 438 -14.51 1.85 19.75
CA ARG A 438 -13.79 1.38 18.56
C ARG A 438 -14.27 -0.01 18.08
N ILE A 439 -14.55 -0.93 18.99
CA ILE A 439 -15.15 -2.23 18.64
C ILE A 439 -16.54 -2.05 18.04
N ALA A 440 -17.38 -1.16 18.59
CA ALA A 440 -18.70 -0.89 18.06
C ALA A 440 -18.65 -0.22 16.68
N GLU A 441 -17.75 0.75 16.47
CA GLU A 441 -17.49 1.37 15.16
C GLU A 441 -17.10 0.31 14.12
N TYR A 442 -16.22 -0.63 14.50
CA TYR A 442 -15.82 -1.74 13.63
C TYR A 442 -16.98 -2.69 13.32
N ALA A 443 -17.84 -2.98 14.30
CA ALA A 443 -19.05 -3.76 14.10
C ALA A 443 -20.03 -3.06 13.15
N ASN A 444 -20.17 -1.74 13.24
CA ASN A 444 -20.99 -0.95 12.31
C ASN A 444 -20.43 -0.96 10.88
N ALA A 445 -19.11 -0.83 10.72
CA ALA A 445 -18.45 -0.95 9.42
C ALA A 445 -18.67 -2.35 8.81
N THR A 446 -18.57 -3.41 9.63
CA THR A 446 -18.83 -4.78 9.21
C THR A 446 -20.27 -4.98 8.76
N ARG A 447 -21.23 -4.39 9.49
CA ARG A 447 -22.65 -4.44 9.11
C ARG A 447 -22.93 -3.66 7.82
N TYR A 448 -22.28 -2.54 7.64
CA TYR A 448 -22.37 -1.80 6.38
C TYR A 448 -21.77 -2.58 5.20
N ASN A 449 -20.63 -3.21 5.39
CA ASN A 449 -20.02 -4.09 4.39
C ASN A 449 -20.96 -5.24 3.99
N ASP A 450 -21.68 -5.85 4.95
CA ASP A 450 -22.70 -6.87 4.66
C ASP A 450 -23.84 -6.33 3.78
N ALA A 451 -24.29 -5.10 4.03
CA ALA A 451 -25.29 -4.44 3.19
C ALA A 451 -24.75 -4.15 1.76
N VAL A 452 -23.47 -3.80 1.63
CA VAL A 452 -22.81 -3.62 0.33
C VAL A 452 -22.73 -4.96 -0.42
N ILE A 453 -22.36 -6.05 0.25
CA ILE A 453 -22.33 -7.40 -0.35
C ILE A 453 -23.73 -7.79 -0.83
N ARG A 454 -24.80 -7.50 -0.06
CA ARG A 454 -26.18 -7.68 -0.51
C ARG A 454 -26.46 -6.88 -1.78
N GLN A 455 -26.08 -5.60 -1.81
CA GLN A 455 -26.27 -4.74 -2.98
C GLN A 455 -25.60 -5.35 -4.23
N ILE A 456 -24.37 -5.91 -4.08
CA ILE A 456 -23.66 -6.62 -5.14
C ILE A 456 -24.42 -7.87 -5.60
N MET A 457 -24.91 -8.70 -4.66
CA MET A 457 -25.73 -9.88 -5.00
C MET A 457 -27.00 -9.49 -5.76
N ASP A 458 -27.65 -8.39 -5.36
CA ASP A 458 -28.88 -7.89 -5.98
C ASP A 458 -28.67 -7.46 -7.45
N LEU A 459 -27.47 -7.01 -7.85
CA LEU A 459 -27.15 -6.70 -9.25
C LEU A 459 -27.33 -7.91 -10.19
N VAL A 460 -27.08 -9.12 -9.70
CA VAL A 460 -26.97 -10.33 -10.52
C VAL A 460 -27.90 -11.48 -10.11
N LYS A 461 -28.75 -11.31 -9.09
CA LYS A 461 -29.63 -12.37 -8.55
C LYS A 461 -30.56 -12.99 -9.62
N ASN A 462 -30.89 -12.24 -10.67
CA ASN A 462 -31.75 -12.67 -11.78
C ASN A 462 -30.97 -13.26 -12.97
N GLN A 463 -29.65 -13.44 -12.85
CA GLN A 463 -28.75 -14.01 -13.85
C GLN A 463 -28.16 -15.33 -13.34
N LYS A 464 -27.50 -16.11 -14.21
CA LYS A 464 -26.61 -17.19 -13.77
C LYS A 464 -25.35 -16.51 -13.21
N ALA A 465 -25.19 -16.50 -11.88
CA ALA A 465 -24.12 -15.77 -11.24
C ALA A 465 -23.51 -16.50 -10.03
N LEU A 466 -22.22 -16.30 -9.86
CA LEU A 466 -21.42 -16.69 -8.71
C LEU A 466 -20.73 -15.44 -8.11
N LEU A 467 -20.60 -15.41 -6.80
CA LEU A 467 -19.83 -14.40 -6.11
C LEU A 467 -18.84 -15.07 -5.16
N VAL A 468 -17.57 -14.65 -5.23
CA VAL A 468 -16.51 -15.04 -4.30
C VAL A 468 -16.08 -13.78 -3.55
N TYR A 469 -16.28 -13.75 -2.23
CA TYR A 469 -15.87 -12.66 -1.37
C TYR A 469 -14.77 -13.09 -0.41
N PHE A 470 -13.73 -12.31 -0.31
CA PHE A 470 -12.69 -12.39 0.72
C PHE A 470 -12.03 -11.02 0.90
N PRO A 471 -11.65 -10.64 2.12
CA PRO A 471 -10.81 -9.46 2.32
C PRO A 471 -9.35 -9.79 1.99
N ASP A 472 -8.57 -8.74 1.79
CA ASP A 472 -7.14 -8.86 1.57
C ASP A 472 -6.41 -9.44 2.80
N HIS A 473 -6.77 -9.03 4.02
CA HIS A 473 -6.24 -9.55 5.29
C HIS A 473 -7.22 -9.29 6.43
N GLY A 474 -6.88 -9.81 7.61
CA GLY A 474 -7.57 -9.52 8.85
C GLY A 474 -7.06 -8.26 9.56
N GLU A 475 -7.67 -7.96 10.71
CA GLU A 475 -7.34 -6.79 11.55
C GLU A 475 -7.52 -7.18 13.02
N GLU A 476 -6.61 -6.80 13.93
CA GLU A 476 -6.86 -6.90 15.37
C GLU A 476 -7.77 -5.77 15.82
N VAL A 477 -8.82 -6.11 16.58
CA VAL A 477 -9.78 -5.16 17.14
C VAL A 477 -9.94 -5.45 18.63
N TYR A 478 -8.86 -5.24 19.39
CA TYR A 478 -8.79 -5.53 20.83
C TYR A 478 -9.14 -6.98 21.18
N ASP A 479 -8.71 -7.96 20.38
CA ASP A 479 -9.18 -9.35 20.51
C ASP A 479 -8.46 -10.12 21.61
N TYR A 480 -7.14 -9.97 21.76
CA TYR A 480 -6.33 -10.68 22.78
C TYR A 480 -5.36 -9.77 23.53
N ARG A 481 -5.26 -8.49 23.15
CA ARG A 481 -4.43 -7.46 23.77
C ARG A 481 -5.04 -6.07 23.55
N ASP A 482 -4.54 -5.07 24.27
CA ASP A 482 -4.92 -3.66 24.11
C ASP A 482 -4.27 -3.09 22.84
N PHE A 483 -4.80 -3.49 21.68
CA PHE A 483 -4.30 -3.07 20.38
C PHE A 483 -5.39 -3.12 19.31
N TYR A 484 -5.43 -2.06 18.48
CA TYR A 484 -6.24 -1.99 17.28
C TYR A 484 -5.36 -1.71 16.09
N GLY A 485 -5.47 -2.52 15.04
CA GLY A 485 -4.69 -2.38 13.82
C GLY A 485 -3.91 -3.64 13.44
N ARG A 486 -2.85 -3.44 12.68
CA ARG A 486 -1.94 -4.48 12.25
C ARG A 486 -0.52 -4.16 12.66
N LYS A 487 0.23 -5.16 13.06
CA LYS A 487 1.67 -5.04 13.23
C LYS A 487 2.37 -5.60 12.00
N LEU A 488 3.45 -4.94 11.60
CA LEU A 488 4.30 -5.43 10.53
C LEU A 488 4.93 -6.75 10.97
N LEU A 489 4.71 -7.79 10.17
CA LEU A 489 5.17 -9.13 10.48
C LEU A 489 6.70 -9.25 10.59
N ALA A 490 7.42 -8.36 9.95
CA ALA A 490 8.88 -8.29 10.03
C ALA A 490 9.43 -7.86 11.40
N THR A 491 8.63 -7.19 12.22
CA THR A 491 9.05 -6.62 13.52
C THR A 491 8.55 -7.37 14.74
N ASP A 492 7.53 -8.22 14.58
CA ASP A 492 6.93 -8.99 15.66
C ASP A 492 7.14 -10.50 15.47
N PRO A 493 7.33 -11.26 16.54
CA PRO A 493 7.29 -12.71 16.44
C PRO A 493 5.90 -13.15 15.99
N ILE A 494 5.85 -14.02 14.99
CA ILE A 494 4.60 -14.59 14.47
C ILE A 494 4.02 -15.51 15.54
N THR A 495 2.94 -15.05 16.17
CA THR A 495 2.21 -15.83 17.17
C THR A 495 0.96 -16.45 16.56
N PRO A 496 0.42 -17.54 17.14
CA PRO A 496 -0.87 -18.11 16.72
C PRO A 496 -2.01 -17.07 16.74
N ASP A 497 -2.02 -16.17 17.73
CA ASP A 497 -3.03 -15.10 17.82
C ASP A 497 -2.88 -14.06 16.71
N LEU A 498 -1.65 -13.68 16.34
CA LEU A 498 -1.42 -12.79 15.21
C LEU A 498 -1.94 -13.41 13.91
N ILE A 499 -1.65 -14.71 13.67
CA ILE A 499 -2.17 -15.44 12.50
C ILE A 499 -3.71 -15.45 12.54
N LYS A 500 -4.28 -15.76 13.69
CA LYS A 500 -5.72 -15.85 13.88
C LYS A 500 -6.46 -14.57 13.53
N TYR A 501 -5.96 -13.41 13.95
CA TYR A 501 -6.69 -12.15 13.80
C TYR A 501 -6.25 -11.30 12.59
N GLN A 502 -5.00 -11.43 12.14
CA GLN A 502 -4.50 -10.64 11.01
C GLN A 502 -4.39 -11.40 9.68
N ILE A 503 -4.45 -12.76 9.72
CA ILE A 503 -4.25 -13.62 8.55
C ILE A 503 -5.46 -14.49 8.26
N GLU A 504 -6.13 -15.09 9.29
CA GLU A 504 -7.38 -15.81 9.05
C GLU A 504 -8.50 -14.84 8.72
N ILE A 505 -9.15 -15.08 7.57
CA ILE A 505 -10.12 -14.17 6.98
C ILE A 505 -11.46 -14.86 6.71
N PRO A 506 -12.58 -14.12 6.67
CA PRO A 506 -13.80 -14.64 6.09
C PRO A 506 -13.60 -14.94 4.61
N PHE A 507 -14.20 -16.03 4.15
CA PHE A 507 -14.26 -16.40 2.75
C PHE A 507 -15.62 -17.00 2.47
N VAL A 508 -16.36 -16.41 1.54
CA VAL A 508 -17.70 -16.88 1.19
C VAL A 508 -17.84 -17.05 -0.32
N VAL A 509 -18.62 -18.06 -0.68
CA VAL A 509 -19.07 -18.25 -2.05
C VAL A 509 -20.59 -18.23 -2.05
N TRP A 510 -21.16 -17.38 -2.88
CA TRP A 510 -22.59 -17.27 -3.10
C TRP A 510 -22.94 -17.58 -4.55
N CYS A 511 -24.12 -18.15 -4.79
CA CYS A 511 -24.67 -18.34 -6.11
C CYS A 511 -26.11 -17.85 -6.22
N SER A 512 -26.51 -17.41 -7.41
CA SER A 512 -27.90 -17.11 -7.72
C SER A 512 -28.72 -18.41 -7.82
N ASP A 513 -30.02 -18.33 -7.56
CA ASP A 513 -30.95 -19.47 -7.74
C ASP A 513 -30.88 -20.05 -9.16
N LYS A 514 -30.74 -19.20 -10.18
CA LYS A 514 -30.62 -19.67 -11.58
C LYS A 514 -29.38 -20.49 -11.83
N TRP A 515 -28.24 -20.11 -11.27
CA TRP A 515 -27.00 -20.87 -11.39
C TRP A 515 -27.10 -22.18 -10.60
N LYS A 516 -27.56 -22.11 -9.35
CA LYS A 516 -27.71 -23.26 -8.46
C LYS A 516 -28.57 -24.34 -9.08
N ASN A 517 -29.76 -23.98 -9.62
CA ASN A 517 -30.71 -24.93 -10.22
C ASN A 517 -30.14 -25.65 -11.47
N SER A 518 -29.16 -25.05 -12.15
CA SER A 518 -28.50 -25.66 -13.30
C SER A 518 -27.19 -26.39 -12.96
N HIS A 519 -26.67 -26.21 -11.74
CA HIS A 519 -25.35 -26.74 -11.30
C HIS A 519 -25.41 -27.35 -9.88
N GLU A 520 -26.50 -28.06 -9.55
CA GLU A 520 -26.72 -28.62 -8.20
C GLU A 520 -25.56 -29.48 -7.69
N THR A 521 -25.00 -30.33 -8.56
CA THR A 521 -23.87 -31.19 -8.22
C THR A 521 -22.60 -30.39 -7.94
N GLU A 522 -22.34 -29.35 -8.73
CA GLU A 522 -21.18 -28.49 -8.54
C GLU A 522 -21.32 -27.66 -7.26
N TRP A 523 -22.54 -27.15 -6.98
CA TRP A 523 -22.84 -26.45 -5.75
C TRP A 523 -22.62 -27.32 -4.51
N ALA A 524 -23.04 -28.58 -4.56
CA ALA A 524 -22.79 -29.55 -3.49
C ALA A 524 -21.28 -29.78 -3.28
N THR A 525 -20.51 -29.94 -4.37
CA THR A 525 -19.04 -30.11 -4.32
C THR A 525 -18.35 -28.89 -3.67
N ILE A 526 -18.81 -27.67 -3.98
CA ILE A 526 -18.32 -26.44 -3.32
C ILE A 526 -18.59 -26.53 -1.80
N GLY A 527 -19.78 -27.00 -1.40
CA GLY A 527 -20.15 -27.19 0.01
C GLY A 527 -19.28 -28.19 0.77
N GLU A 528 -18.79 -29.25 0.11
CA GLU A 528 -17.87 -30.23 0.72
C GLU A 528 -16.50 -29.63 1.05
N ALA A 529 -16.13 -28.53 0.41
CA ALA A 529 -14.82 -27.88 0.59
C ALA A 529 -14.74 -26.89 1.77
N ILE A 530 -15.84 -26.59 2.48
CA ILE A 530 -15.92 -25.53 3.52
C ILE A 530 -14.89 -25.65 4.66
N ASN A 531 -14.35 -26.84 4.91
CA ASN A 531 -13.36 -27.10 5.95
C ASN A 531 -11.94 -27.35 5.42
N ARG A 532 -11.72 -27.22 4.11
CA ARG A 532 -10.39 -27.32 3.51
C ARG A 532 -9.55 -26.10 3.89
N GLU A 533 -8.26 -26.33 4.16
CA GLU A 533 -7.32 -25.22 4.41
C GLU A 533 -6.91 -24.59 3.07
N PHE A 534 -7.12 -23.29 2.95
CA PHE A 534 -6.90 -22.56 1.69
C PHE A 534 -6.22 -21.22 1.93
N SER A 535 -5.42 -20.78 0.96
CA SER A 535 -4.83 -19.45 0.92
C SER A 535 -5.29 -18.70 -0.33
N THR A 536 -5.66 -17.42 -0.18
CA THR A 536 -6.32 -16.65 -1.24
C THR A 536 -5.43 -16.31 -2.42
N ASP A 537 -4.12 -16.48 -2.32
CA ASP A 537 -3.19 -16.41 -3.46
C ASP A 537 -3.38 -17.54 -4.49
N ASN A 538 -4.17 -18.57 -4.16
CA ASN A 538 -4.58 -19.62 -5.10
C ASN A 538 -5.99 -19.41 -5.70
N VAL A 539 -6.63 -18.27 -5.44
CA VAL A 539 -8.01 -18.02 -5.86
C VAL A 539 -8.20 -18.08 -7.38
N CYS A 540 -7.18 -17.75 -8.17
CA CYS A 540 -7.25 -17.82 -9.63
C CYS A 540 -7.60 -19.23 -10.14
N HIS A 541 -7.13 -20.31 -9.48
CA HIS A 541 -7.38 -21.67 -9.90
C HIS A 541 -8.86 -22.07 -9.77
N LEU A 542 -9.48 -21.76 -8.62
CA LEU A 542 -10.92 -21.99 -8.45
C LEU A 542 -11.77 -21.12 -9.40
N LEU A 543 -11.33 -19.89 -9.68
CA LEU A 543 -12.01 -19.02 -10.64
C LEU A 543 -11.93 -19.55 -12.07
N PHE A 544 -10.79 -20.08 -12.51
CA PHE A 544 -10.66 -20.73 -13.83
C PHE A 544 -11.59 -21.93 -13.96
N ARG A 545 -11.68 -22.78 -12.91
CA ARG A 545 -12.62 -23.90 -12.88
C ARG A 545 -14.07 -23.42 -13.01
N LEU A 546 -14.51 -22.48 -12.16
CA LEU A 546 -15.87 -21.94 -12.17
C LEU A 546 -16.24 -21.26 -13.50
N ALA A 547 -15.25 -20.68 -14.17
CA ALA A 547 -15.41 -20.01 -15.47
C ALA A 547 -15.30 -20.96 -16.67
N GLY A 548 -15.03 -22.25 -16.47
CA GLY A 548 -14.76 -23.19 -17.56
C GLY A 548 -13.53 -22.86 -18.40
N ILE A 549 -12.56 -22.12 -17.83
CA ILE A 549 -11.32 -21.70 -18.50
C ILE A 549 -10.28 -22.82 -18.42
N LYS A 550 -9.73 -23.19 -19.59
CA LYS A 550 -8.57 -24.07 -19.70
C LYS A 550 -7.34 -23.26 -20.06
N THR A 551 -6.30 -23.43 -19.27
CA THR A 551 -5.00 -22.78 -19.43
C THR A 551 -3.93 -23.63 -18.77
N LYS A 552 -2.68 -23.57 -19.28
CA LYS A 552 -1.52 -24.23 -18.65
C LYS A 552 -1.19 -23.69 -17.25
N VAL A 553 -1.76 -22.54 -16.89
CA VAL A 553 -1.60 -21.93 -15.56
C VAL A 553 -2.42 -22.66 -14.50
N TYR A 554 -3.52 -23.30 -14.89
CA TYR A 554 -4.41 -24.02 -13.96
C TYR A 554 -3.70 -25.22 -13.33
N GLN A 555 -3.80 -25.30 -12.00
CA GLN A 555 -3.27 -26.40 -11.19
C GLN A 555 -4.40 -26.95 -10.31
N SER A 556 -4.82 -28.20 -10.58
CA SER A 556 -5.95 -28.82 -9.89
C SER A 556 -5.70 -29.04 -8.39
N GLU A 557 -4.44 -29.24 -8.00
CA GLU A 557 -4.01 -29.38 -6.60
C GLU A 557 -4.09 -28.08 -5.80
N ARG A 558 -4.24 -26.93 -6.46
CA ARG A 558 -4.42 -25.62 -5.86
C ARG A 558 -5.86 -25.11 -5.91
N ASP A 559 -6.69 -25.76 -6.68
CA ASP A 559 -8.12 -25.44 -6.81
C ASP A 559 -8.89 -25.98 -5.61
N LEU A 560 -9.38 -25.10 -4.74
CA LEU A 560 -10.13 -25.44 -3.54
C LEU A 560 -11.28 -26.43 -3.76
N PHE A 561 -11.91 -26.36 -4.93
CA PHE A 561 -13.08 -27.19 -5.28
C PHE A 561 -12.73 -28.47 -6.03
N SER A 562 -11.46 -28.63 -6.41
CA SER A 562 -10.99 -29.84 -7.07
C SER A 562 -11.00 -31.05 -6.13
N PRO A 563 -11.32 -32.26 -6.62
CA PRO A 563 -11.07 -33.48 -5.88
C PRO A 563 -9.57 -33.76 -5.66
N GLU A 564 -8.71 -33.18 -6.49
CA GLU A 564 -7.24 -33.30 -6.40
C GLU A 564 -6.61 -32.24 -5.49
N PHE A 565 -7.41 -31.40 -4.84
CA PHE A 565 -6.93 -30.32 -3.97
C PHE A 565 -6.02 -30.85 -2.86
N ILE A 566 -4.85 -30.24 -2.71
CA ILE A 566 -3.89 -30.54 -1.67
C ILE A 566 -3.76 -29.31 -0.75
N PRO A 567 -4.18 -29.42 0.53
CA PRO A 567 -3.99 -28.34 1.49
C PRO A 567 -2.50 -27.99 1.64
N GLN A 568 -2.17 -26.74 1.52
CA GLN A 568 -0.79 -26.28 1.67
C GLN A 568 -0.44 -26.14 3.16
N ASN A 569 0.00 -27.23 3.78
CA ASN A 569 0.46 -27.29 5.17
C ASN A 569 1.86 -26.67 5.36
N LYS A 570 2.23 -25.67 4.61
CA LYS A 570 3.50 -24.97 4.83
C LYS A 570 3.33 -24.05 6.05
N LYS A 571 4.20 -24.21 7.05
CA LYS A 571 4.33 -23.25 8.14
C LYS A 571 4.50 -21.86 7.49
N TYR A 572 3.69 -20.91 7.93
CA TYR A 572 3.90 -19.50 7.57
C TYR A 572 5.33 -19.12 7.96
N ASN A 573 6.25 -19.28 7.05
CA ASN A 573 7.62 -18.85 7.23
C ASN A 573 7.70 -17.42 6.65
N MET A 574 7.15 -16.48 7.41
CA MET A 574 7.12 -15.07 7.03
C MET A 574 8.49 -14.39 7.04
N LEU A 575 9.54 -15.14 7.40
CA LEU A 575 10.94 -14.74 7.17
C LEU A 575 11.41 -15.05 5.74
N ALA A 576 10.61 -15.74 4.94
CA ALA A 576 10.90 -15.99 3.53
C ALA A 576 10.26 -14.95 2.58
N LEU A 577 9.63 -13.92 3.16
CA LEU A 577 9.04 -12.79 2.43
C LEU A 577 9.99 -11.61 2.41
#